data_12b7c4b7190da9eb1762f2ef99defcf6
#
_entry.id   12b7c4b7190da9eb1762f2ef99defcf6
#
_cell.length_a   1.000
_cell.length_b   1.000
_cell.length_c   1.000
_cell.angle_alpha   90.00
_cell.angle_beta   90.00
_cell.angle_gamma   90.00
#
_symmetry.space_group_name_H-M   'P 1'
#
loop_
_entity.id
_entity.type
_entity.pdbx_description
1 polymer ?
#
loop_
_entity_poly.entity_id
_entity_poly.type
_entity_poly.pdbx_seq_one_letter_code
_entity_poly.pdbx_strand_id
1 'polypeptide(L)'
;SDDSRVPTGILLDYHKERTPILEYFRVNAAIREALKPRVDLPSGGYIIIEPTEALTVIDVNSGSFTRSATARETVLWTNCEAAVEIARQMRLRNIAGVIVVDFIDMDTRRDQMQVLEMFGKAIRPDKSRPQISQLSELGLVELTRKRQGQNIYELFGQTCPTCGGLGHLAHVPGEEPVAAVQLSAVPTRGTGYSSPSQSFSNRPS
;
A
#
# COMPACT_ATOMS: atom_id res chain seq x y z
N SER A 1 -4.02 22.15 29.84
CA SER A 1 -4.13 21.25 28.71
C SER A 1 -2.71 20.92 28.26
N ASP A 2 -2.37 19.66 28.34
CA ASP A 2 -1.04 19.14 28.08
C ASP A 2 -0.81 19.08 26.55
N ASP A 3 -0.22 20.15 25.99
CA ASP A 3 0.12 20.28 24.57
C ASP A 3 1.45 19.60 24.19
N SER A 4 1.95 18.72 25.04
CA SER A 4 3.25 18.04 24.89
C SER A 4 3.34 17.09 23.67
N ARG A 5 2.22 16.88 22.94
CA ARG A 5 2.16 16.00 21.75
C ARG A 5 2.37 16.73 20.41
N VAL A 6 2.39 18.06 20.42
CA VAL A 6 2.55 18.85 19.20
C VAL A 6 3.99 19.33 19.10
N PRO A 7 4.73 19.03 18.02
CA PRO A 7 6.08 19.52 17.85
C PRO A 7 6.15 21.05 17.86
N THR A 8 7.22 21.59 18.43
CA THR A 8 7.47 23.04 18.48
C THR A 8 7.51 23.63 17.05
N GLY A 9 6.79 24.73 16.83
CA GLY A 9 6.74 25.41 15.52
C GLY A 9 5.55 25.04 14.65
N ILE A 10 4.64 24.17 15.13
CA ILE A 10 3.38 23.89 14.45
C ILE A 10 2.33 24.90 14.91
N LEU A 11 1.70 25.56 13.94
CA LEU A 11 0.53 26.41 14.20
C LEU A 11 -0.70 25.54 14.33
N LEU A 12 -1.41 25.69 15.44
CA LEU A 12 -2.72 25.08 15.66
C LEU A 12 -3.78 26.14 15.39
N ASP A 13 -4.77 25.78 14.55
CA ASP A 13 -5.91 26.61 14.29
C ASP A 13 -7.20 25.82 14.54
N TYR A 14 -8.30 26.53 14.81
CA TYR A 14 -9.62 25.95 15.04
C TYR A 14 -10.40 25.91 13.75
N HIS A 15 -10.91 24.72 13.40
CA HIS A 15 -11.87 24.58 12.31
C HIS A 15 -13.21 25.22 12.71
N LYS A 16 -13.62 26.28 12.01
CA LYS A 16 -14.82 27.08 12.32
C LYS A 16 -15.97 26.85 11.34
N GLU A 17 -15.73 26.06 10.29
CA GLU A 17 -16.74 25.78 9.28
C GLU A 17 -17.82 24.82 9.79
N ARG A 18 -19.04 24.91 9.21
CA ARG A 18 -20.15 23.98 9.54
C ARG A 18 -19.91 22.56 9.08
N THR A 19 -19.14 22.39 7.99
CA THR A 19 -18.77 21.09 7.45
C THR A 19 -17.72 20.43 8.37
N PRO A 20 -17.87 19.17 8.77
CA PRO A 20 -16.87 18.47 9.57
C PRO A 20 -15.48 18.54 8.95
N ILE A 21 -14.43 18.68 9.76
CA ILE A 21 -13.05 18.92 9.28
C ILE A 21 -12.55 17.86 8.29
N LEU A 22 -12.86 16.58 8.51
CA LEU A 22 -12.45 15.49 7.61
C LEU A 22 -13.18 15.56 6.26
N GLU A 23 -14.39 16.06 6.24
CA GLU A 23 -15.16 16.26 5.02
C GLU A 23 -14.67 17.51 4.28
N TYR A 24 -14.44 18.61 5.01
CA TYR A 24 -13.90 19.86 4.47
C TYR A 24 -12.58 19.62 3.72
N PHE A 25 -11.66 18.88 4.31
CA PHE A 25 -10.39 18.51 3.68
C PHE A 25 -10.48 17.27 2.78
N ARG A 26 -11.67 16.76 2.50
CA ARG A 26 -11.92 15.59 1.63
C ARG A 26 -11.19 14.32 2.05
N VAL A 27 -10.88 14.15 3.34
CA VAL A 27 -10.14 13.00 3.87
C VAL A 27 -10.88 11.69 3.60
N ASN A 28 -12.20 11.68 3.79
CA ASN A 28 -13.01 10.48 3.51
C ASN A 28 -12.97 10.07 2.02
N ALA A 29 -12.89 11.04 1.10
CA ALA A 29 -12.73 10.74 -0.32
C ALA A 29 -11.33 10.15 -0.60
N ALA A 30 -10.28 10.72 -0.01
CA ALA A 30 -8.92 10.21 -0.13
C ALA A 30 -8.78 8.78 0.41
N ILE A 31 -9.42 8.45 1.53
CA ILE A 31 -9.46 7.08 2.08
C ILE A 31 -10.14 6.12 1.09
N ARG A 32 -11.30 6.50 0.54
CA ARG A 32 -12.00 5.65 -0.45
C ARG A 32 -11.15 5.38 -1.69
N GLU A 33 -10.47 6.41 -2.21
CA GLU A 33 -9.56 6.25 -3.35
C GLU A 33 -8.36 5.35 -2.99
N ALA A 34 -7.79 5.53 -1.80
CA ALA A 34 -6.65 4.73 -1.36
C ALA A 34 -7.01 3.25 -1.05
N LEU A 35 -8.27 2.90 -0.92
CA LEU A 35 -8.73 1.50 -0.80
C LEU A 35 -8.89 0.82 -2.17
N LYS A 36 -8.93 1.58 -3.28
CA LYS A 36 -9.00 1.00 -4.62
C LYS A 36 -7.64 0.43 -5.03
N PRO A 37 -7.58 -0.71 -5.73
CA PRO A 37 -6.33 -1.25 -6.24
C PRO A 37 -5.72 -0.34 -7.33
N ARG A 38 -6.53 0.23 -8.20
CA ARG A 38 -6.11 1.05 -9.32
C ARG A 38 -5.86 2.50 -8.92
N VAL A 39 -4.75 3.05 -9.40
CA VAL A 39 -4.37 4.47 -9.29
C VAL A 39 -3.99 4.98 -10.67
N ASP A 40 -4.72 5.97 -11.17
CA ASP A 40 -4.44 6.59 -12.46
C ASP A 40 -3.25 7.57 -12.36
N LEU A 41 -2.43 7.59 -13.40
CA LEU A 41 -1.29 8.50 -13.53
C LEU A 41 -1.67 9.72 -14.39
N PRO A 42 -1.03 10.88 -14.18
CA PRO A 42 -1.35 12.11 -14.93
C PRO A 42 -1.21 11.98 -16.45
N SER A 43 -0.31 11.13 -16.92
CA SER A 43 -0.10 10.88 -18.36
C SER A 43 -1.19 10.04 -19.00
N GLY A 44 -2.03 9.35 -18.23
CA GLY A 44 -3.05 8.41 -18.70
C GLY A 44 -2.67 6.94 -18.53
N GLY A 45 -1.47 6.65 -18.01
CA GLY A 45 -1.12 5.34 -17.48
C GLY A 45 -1.79 5.08 -16.12
N TYR A 46 -1.54 3.93 -15.54
CA TYR A 46 -2.05 3.59 -14.21
C TYR A 46 -1.20 2.52 -13.54
N ILE A 47 -1.31 2.44 -12.24
CA ILE A 47 -0.74 1.35 -11.44
C ILE A 47 -1.85 0.55 -10.78
N ILE A 48 -1.62 -0.74 -10.57
CA ILE A 48 -2.48 -1.64 -9.79
C ILE A 48 -1.69 -2.06 -8.55
N ILE A 49 -2.27 -1.90 -7.38
CA ILE A 49 -1.66 -2.24 -6.08
C ILE A 49 -2.47 -3.36 -5.44
N GLU A 50 -1.87 -4.53 -5.30
CA GLU A 50 -2.52 -5.73 -4.78
C GLU A 50 -1.74 -6.27 -3.58
N PRO A 51 -2.25 -6.09 -2.35
CA PRO A 51 -1.71 -6.77 -1.19
C PRO A 51 -2.07 -8.25 -1.24
N THR A 52 -1.07 -9.11 -1.06
CA THR A 52 -1.27 -10.55 -0.84
C THR A 52 -0.97 -10.88 0.63
N GLU A 53 -1.08 -12.15 1.00
CA GLU A 53 -0.73 -12.62 2.34
C GLU A 53 0.75 -12.35 2.69
N ALA A 54 1.66 -12.53 1.74
CA ALA A 54 3.10 -12.49 1.96
C ALA A 54 3.77 -11.18 1.57
N LEU A 55 3.27 -10.49 0.55
CA LEU A 55 3.90 -9.32 -0.03
C LEU A 55 2.86 -8.44 -0.74
N THR A 56 3.25 -7.22 -1.13
CA THR A 56 2.44 -6.39 -2.02
C THR A 56 3.03 -6.40 -3.42
N VAL A 57 2.20 -6.66 -4.42
CA VAL A 57 2.57 -6.57 -5.84
C VAL A 57 2.02 -5.25 -6.41
N ILE A 58 2.82 -4.60 -7.24
CA ILE A 58 2.43 -3.38 -7.93
C ILE A 58 2.76 -3.53 -9.41
N ASP A 59 1.75 -3.47 -10.26
CA ASP A 59 1.85 -3.56 -11.71
C ASP A 59 1.70 -2.18 -12.35
N VAL A 60 2.51 -1.87 -13.37
CA VAL A 60 2.54 -0.58 -14.07
C VAL A 60 2.06 -0.74 -15.49
N ASN A 61 1.07 0.07 -15.87
CA ASN A 61 0.44 0.04 -17.21
C ASN A 61 0.50 1.42 -17.86
N SER A 62 0.84 1.47 -19.16
CA SER A 62 0.86 2.71 -19.94
C SER A 62 -0.54 3.23 -20.30
N GLY A 63 -1.56 2.36 -20.25
CA GLY A 63 -2.93 2.75 -20.60
C GLY A 63 -3.01 3.26 -22.05
N SER A 64 -3.73 4.37 -22.23
CA SER A 64 -3.92 5.05 -23.52
C SER A 64 -2.94 6.21 -23.75
N PHE A 65 -1.78 6.20 -23.07
CA PHE A 65 -0.78 7.26 -23.20
C PHE A 65 -0.21 7.32 -24.64
N THR A 66 -0.43 8.44 -25.33
CA THR A 66 -0.04 8.62 -26.73
C THR A 66 0.71 9.94 -26.99
N ARG A 67 1.16 10.62 -25.94
CA ARG A 67 1.73 11.98 -26.06
C ARG A 67 3.20 12.03 -26.44
N SER A 68 3.92 10.92 -26.36
CA SER A 68 5.35 10.88 -26.68
C SER A 68 5.60 10.55 -28.14
N ALA A 69 6.75 10.97 -28.66
CA ALA A 69 7.15 10.75 -30.06
C ALA A 69 7.47 9.29 -30.37
N THR A 70 7.86 8.49 -29.37
CA THR A 70 8.24 7.09 -29.52
C THR A 70 7.64 6.20 -28.41
N ALA A 71 7.46 4.92 -28.71
CA ALA A 71 7.02 3.93 -27.72
C ALA A 71 7.98 3.85 -26.52
N ARG A 72 9.29 3.93 -26.76
CA ARG A 72 10.32 3.92 -25.72
C ARG A 72 10.16 5.09 -24.76
N GLU A 73 9.94 6.31 -25.26
CA GLU A 73 9.73 7.49 -24.42
C GLU A 73 8.45 7.37 -23.60
N THR A 74 7.39 6.79 -24.19
CA THR A 74 6.15 6.48 -23.46
C THR A 74 6.41 5.58 -22.26
N VAL A 75 7.13 4.47 -22.45
CA VAL A 75 7.47 3.51 -21.41
C VAL A 75 8.30 4.18 -20.31
N LEU A 76 9.38 4.86 -20.68
CA LEU A 76 10.25 5.54 -19.73
C LEU A 76 9.50 6.58 -18.89
N TRP A 77 8.67 7.40 -19.55
CA TRP A 77 7.89 8.44 -18.88
C TRP A 77 6.88 7.83 -17.91
N THR A 78 6.11 6.84 -18.36
CA THR A 78 5.12 6.16 -17.54
C THR A 78 5.78 5.51 -16.31
N ASN A 79 6.89 4.81 -16.49
CA ASN A 79 7.62 4.19 -15.40
C ASN A 79 8.17 5.21 -14.39
N CYS A 80 8.66 6.36 -14.86
CA CYS A 80 9.10 7.45 -13.98
C CYS A 80 7.95 8.06 -13.17
N GLU A 81 6.80 8.31 -13.79
CA GLU A 81 5.59 8.75 -13.07
C GLU A 81 5.12 7.71 -12.06
N ALA A 82 5.06 6.44 -12.49
CA ALA A 82 4.70 5.33 -11.61
C ALA A 82 5.61 5.24 -10.40
N ALA A 83 6.93 5.37 -10.56
CA ALA A 83 7.89 5.34 -9.46
C ALA A 83 7.60 6.41 -8.39
N VAL A 84 7.26 7.63 -8.81
CA VAL A 84 6.90 8.73 -7.90
C VAL A 84 5.57 8.45 -7.21
N GLU A 85 4.57 7.98 -7.96
CA GLU A 85 3.25 7.69 -7.41
C GLU A 85 3.27 6.47 -6.47
N ILE A 86 4.03 5.42 -6.79
CA ILE A 86 4.23 4.26 -5.92
C ILE A 86 4.81 4.70 -4.57
N ALA A 87 5.85 5.54 -4.59
CA ALA A 87 6.43 6.07 -3.36
C ALA A 87 5.42 6.87 -2.52
N ARG A 88 4.51 7.61 -3.16
CA ARG A 88 3.40 8.31 -2.50
C ARG A 88 2.38 7.34 -1.91
N GLN A 89 1.97 6.34 -2.69
CA GLN A 89 0.97 5.35 -2.29
C GLN A 89 1.47 4.46 -1.13
N MET A 90 2.75 4.09 -1.13
CA MET A 90 3.35 3.35 0.00
C MET A 90 3.18 4.09 1.33
N ARG A 91 3.38 5.42 1.33
CA ARG A 91 3.18 6.25 2.53
C ARG A 91 1.71 6.42 2.87
N LEU A 92 0.88 6.76 1.88
CA LEU A 92 -0.55 7.00 2.05
C LEU A 92 -1.29 5.77 2.60
N ARG A 93 -1.00 4.60 2.04
CA ARG A 93 -1.63 3.32 2.43
C ARG A 93 -0.91 2.64 3.59
N ASN A 94 0.24 3.15 4.00
CA ASN A 94 1.15 2.54 4.97
C ASN A 94 1.48 1.07 4.61
N ILE A 95 1.79 0.82 3.33
CA ILE A 95 2.22 -0.49 2.83
C ILE A 95 3.58 -0.81 3.44
N ALA A 96 3.75 -2.02 3.95
CA ALA A 96 4.98 -2.47 4.60
C ALA A 96 5.32 -3.92 4.25
N GLY A 97 6.51 -4.36 4.62
CA GLY A 97 7.02 -5.69 4.28
C GLY A 97 7.73 -5.68 2.94
N VAL A 98 7.67 -6.81 2.25
CA VAL A 98 8.19 -6.97 0.89
C VAL A 98 7.21 -6.39 -0.12
N ILE A 99 7.73 -5.60 -1.04
CA ILE A 99 6.96 -4.99 -2.13
C ILE A 99 7.70 -5.29 -3.42
N VAL A 100 6.98 -5.79 -4.42
CA VAL A 100 7.51 -6.08 -5.75
C VAL A 100 6.80 -5.19 -6.75
N VAL A 101 7.57 -4.47 -7.54
CA VAL A 101 7.06 -3.58 -8.60
C VAL A 101 7.43 -4.16 -9.94
N ASP A 102 6.41 -4.37 -10.77
CA ASP A 102 6.53 -4.77 -12.18
C ASP A 102 6.40 -3.50 -13.04
N PHE A 103 7.55 -2.95 -13.42
CA PHE A 103 7.61 -1.82 -14.35
C PHE A 103 7.45 -2.32 -15.78
N ILE A 104 6.89 -1.47 -16.65
CA ILE A 104 6.81 -1.78 -18.07
C ILE A 104 8.23 -2.06 -18.59
N ASP A 105 8.39 -3.11 -19.39
CA ASP A 105 9.68 -3.55 -19.91
C ASP A 105 10.45 -2.41 -20.62
N MET A 106 11.73 -2.30 -20.28
CA MET A 106 12.65 -1.32 -20.83
C MET A 106 13.82 -1.99 -21.52
N ASP A 107 14.01 -1.71 -22.80
CA ASP A 107 15.05 -2.32 -23.64
C ASP A 107 16.48 -1.93 -23.23
N THR A 108 16.65 -0.78 -22.61
CA THR A 108 17.99 -0.26 -22.30
C THR A 108 18.25 -0.20 -20.80
N ARG A 109 19.44 -0.64 -20.40
CA ARG A 109 19.91 -0.50 -19.00
C ARG A 109 19.92 0.96 -18.55
N ARG A 110 20.13 1.92 -19.46
CA ARG A 110 20.10 3.35 -19.14
C ARG A 110 18.72 3.78 -18.66
N ASP A 111 17.66 3.36 -19.33
CA ASP A 111 16.29 3.70 -18.96
C ASP A 111 15.93 3.06 -17.61
N GLN A 112 16.30 1.79 -17.41
CA GLN A 112 16.13 1.09 -16.13
C GLN A 112 16.81 1.86 -14.97
N MET A 113 18.06 2.29 -15.17
CA MET A 113 18.78 3.04 -14.14
C MET A 113 18.14 4.41 -13.88
N GLN A 114 17.58 5.06 -14.89
CA GLN A 114 16.89 6.33 -14.73
C GLN A 114 15.61 6.18 -13.89
N VAL A 115 14.81 5.13 -14.13
CA VAL A 115 13.63 4.82 -13.32
C VAL A 115 14.01 4.50 -11.88
N LEU A 116 15.05 3.67 -11.67
CA LEU A 116 15.54 3.34 -10.32
C LEU A 116 16.05 4.57 -9.58
N GLU A 117 16.75 5.49 -10.26
CA GLU A 117 17.20 6.74 -9.66
C GLU A 117 16.02 7.63 -9.26
N MET A 118 15.01 7.76 -10.13
CA MET A 118 13.79 8.50 -9.84
C MET A 118 13.05 7.89 -8.64
N PHE A 119 12.91 6.56 -8.62
CA PHE A 119 12.29 5.84 -7.50
C PHE A 119 13.05 6.04 -6.19
N GLY A 120 14.38 5.88 -6.24
CA GLY A 120 15.25 6.13 -5.09
C GLY A 120 15.12 7.55 -4.53
N LYS A 121 14.99 8.57 -5.39
CA LYS A 121 14.71 9.95 -4.98
C LYS A 121 13.32 10.09 -4.32
N ALA A 122 12.30 9.46 -4.90
CA ALA A 122 10.93 9.56 -4.45
C ALA A 122 10.69 8.90 -3.07
N ILE A 123 11.43 7.82 -2.74
CA ILE A 123 11.31 7.14 -1.44
C ILE A 123 12.12 7.79 -0.32
N ARG A 124 13.11 8.64 -0.62
CA ARG A 124 13.97 9.28 0.41
C ARG A 124 13.22 10.00 1.54
N PRO A 125 12.12 10.74 1.28
CA PRO A 125 11.37 11.43 2.34
C PRO A 125 10.62 10.49 3.28
N ASP A 126 10.53 9.19 2.97
CA ASP A 126 9.80 8.24 3.79
C ASP A 126 10.54 7.93 5.10
N LYS A 127 9.90 8.25 6.23
CA LYS A 127 10.46 8.01 7.57
C LYS A 127 10.68 6.52 7.87
N SER A 128 9.96 5.63 7.18
CA SER A 128 10.14 4.18 7.28
C SER A 128 11.39 3.65 6.55
N ARG A 129 12.11 4.54 5.84
CA ARG A 129 13.37 4.25 5.13
C ARG A 129 13.27 3.00 4.25
N PRO A 130 12.39 2.99 3.22
CA PRO A 130 12.32 1.86 2.30
C PRO A 130 13.67 1.67 1.63
N GLN A 131 13.99 0.40 1.35
CA GLN A 131 15.24 0.04 0.68
C GLN A 131 14.92 -0.75 -0.58
N ILE A 132 15.41 -0.26 -1.71
CA ILE A 132 15.38 -0.99 -2.98
C ILE A 132 16.50 -2.02 -2.92
N SER A 133 16.19 -3.30 -3.07
CA SER A 133 17.15 -4.39 -3.00
C SER A 133 17.93 -4.51 -4.30
N GLN A 134 17.22 -4.81 -5.38
CA GLN A 134 17.82 -4.99 -6.71
C GLN A 134 16.74 -4.96 -7.79
N LEU A 135 17.15 -4.67 -9.04
CA LEU A 135 16.40 -5.06 -10.22
C LEU A 135 16.68 -6.53 -10.49
N SER A 136 15.67 -7.37 -10.48
CA SER A 136 15.83 -8.80 -10.75
C SER A 136 16.14 -9.07 -12.24
N GLU A 137 16.58 -10.29 -12.57
CA GLU A 137 16.77 -10.72 -13.96
C GLU A 137 15.46 -10.69 -14.76
N LEU A 138 14.32 -10.75 -14.09
CA LEU A 138 12.98 -10.66 -14.68
C LEU A 138 12.49 -9.23 -14.87
N GLY A 139 13.30 -8.21 -14.56
CA GLY A 139 12.89 -6.80 -14.67
C GLY A 139 12.08 -6.27 -13.48
N LEU A 140 11.85 -7.09 -12.46
CA LEU A 140 11.11 -6.68 -11.25
C LEU A 140 11.98 -5.88 -10.29
N VAL A 141 11.40 -4.85 -9.69
CA VAL A 141 12.04 -4.07 -8.63
C VAL A 141 11.52 -4.52 -7.28
N GLU A 142 12.42 -5.06 -6.48
CA GLU A 142 12.12 -5.51 -5.12
C GLU A 142 12.54 -4.44 -4.11
N LEU A 143 11.66 -4.17 -3.17
CA LEU A 143 11.97 -3.27 -2.06
C LEU A 143 11.34 -3.76 -0.76
N THR A 144 11.90 -3.30 0.34
CA THR A 144 11.37 -3.55 1.68
C THR A 144 11.06 -2.24 2.37
N ARG A 145 9.97 -2.19 3.11
CA ARG A 145 9.58 -1.04 3.92
C ARG A 145 9.20 -1.49 5.32
N LYS A 146 9.80 -0.86 6.33
CA LYS A 146 9.52 -1.19 7.73
C LYS A 146 8.08 -0.85 8.09
N ARG A 147 7.39 -1.76 8.77
CA ARG A 147 6.02 -1.55 9.25
C ARG A 147 5.96 -0.42 10.29
N GLN A 148 5.00 0.48 10.11
CA GLN A 148 4.72 1.62 10.99
C GLN A 148 3.24 1.61 11.43
N GLY A 149 2.85 0.61 12.23
CA GLY A 149 1.46 0.44 12.64
C GLY A 149 0.57 -0.24 11.58
N GLN A 150 -0.73 0.02 11.64
CA GLN A 150 -1.74 -0.56 10.75
C GLN A 150 -1.72 0.12 9.38
N ASN A 151 -1.96 -0.66 8.34
CA ASN A 151 -2.15 -0.14 6.99
C ASN A 151 -3.61 0.28 6.76
N ILE A 152 -3.88 0.91 5.61
CA ILE A 152 -5.21 1.44 5.29
C ILE A 152 -6.28 0.35 5.20
N TYR A 153 -5.91 -0.84 4.75
CA TYR A 153 -6.85 -1.97 4.61
C TYR A 153 -7.22 -2.56 5.96
N GLU A 154 -6.28 -2.60 6.92
CA GLU A 154 -6.54 -3.04 8.29
C GLU A 154 -7.41 -2.05 9.06
N LEU A 155 -7.30 -0.73 8.75
CA LEU A 155 -8.05 0.32 9.43
C LEU A 155 -9.47 0.47 8.87
N PHE A 156 -9.65 0.39 7.55
CA PHE A 156 -10.89 0.77 6.86
C PHE A 156 -11.44 -0.32 5.93
N GLY A 157 -10.68 -1.40 5.69
CA GLY A 157 -11.12 -2.52 4.88
C GLY A 157 -12.01 -3.48 5.66
N GLN A 158 -12.92 -4.15 4.94
CA GLN A 158 -13.70 -5.28 5.44
C GLN A 158 -13.69 -6.37 4.39
N THR A 159 -13.61 -7.61 4.83
CA THR A 159 -13.74 -8.77 3.93
C THR A 159 -15.10 -8.73 3.24
N CYS A 160 -15.11 -8.89 1.92
CA CYS A 160 -16.35 -8.92 1.16
C CYS A 160 -17.22 -10.11 1.61
N PRO A 161 -18.47 -9.88 2.08
CA PRO A 161 -19.31 -10.96 2.56
C PRO A 161 -19.77 -11.90 1.43
N THR A 162 -19.72 -11.44 0.17
CA THR A 162 -20.17 -12.21 -0.99
C THR A 162 -19.14 -13.24 -1.45
N CYS A 163 -17.85 -12.86 -1.52
CA CYS A 163 -16.79 -13.74 -2.01
C CYS A 163 -15.78 -14.14 -0.92
N GLY A 164 -15.96 -13.70 0.33
CA GLY A 164 -15.01 -14.00 1.39
C GLY A 164 -13.58 -13.47 1.16
N GLY A 165 -13.41 -12.49 0.26
CA GLY A 165 -12.12 -11.95 -0.13
C GLY A 165 -11.49 -12.60 -1.38
N LEU A 166 -12.16 -13.59 -1.98
CA LEU A 166 -11.63 -14.31 -3.16
C LEU A 166 -11.61 -13.47 -4.45
N GLY A 167 -12.42 -12.40 -4.52
CA GLY A 167 -12.53 -11.55 -5.72
C GLY A 167 -13.40 -12.13 -6.84
N HIS A 168 -13.82 -13.39 -6.75
CA HIS A 168 -14.68 -14.07 -7.72
C HIS A 168 -15.61 -15.04 -7.01
N LEU A 169 -16.70 -15.44 -7.69
CA LEU A 169 -17.60 -16.50 -7.24
C LEU A 169 -17.35 -17.76 -8.08
N ALA A 170 -17.32 -18.91 -7.42
CA ALA A 170 -17.26 -20.17 -8.12
C ALA A 170 -18.60 -20.41 -8.84
N HIS A 171 -18.54 -20.75 -10.13
CA HIS A 171 -19.68 -21.19 -10.91
C HIS A 171 -19.34 -22.54 -11.56
N VAL A 172 -19.99 -23.60 -11.09
CA VAL A 172 -19.81 -24.93 -11.65
C VAL A 172 -21.01 -25.21 -12.54
N PRO A 173 -20.81 -25.55 -13.83
CA PRO A 173 -21.92 -25.85 -14.74
C PRO A 173 -22.78 -26.99 -14.20
N GLY A 174 -24.08 -26.77 -14.09
CA GLY A 174 -25.05 -27.76 -13.59
C GLY A 174 -25.28 -27.74 -12.07
N GLU A 175 -24.57 -26.88 -11.35
CA GLU A 175 -24.85 -26.64 -9.92
C GLU A 175 -25.56 -25.30 -9.73
N GLU A 176 -26.46 -25.22 -8.76
CA GLU A 176 -27.00 -23.93 -8.30
C GLU A 176 -25.84 -23.04 -7.85
N PRO A 177 -25.91 -21.70 -8.05
CA PRO A 177 -24.88 -20.80 -7.57
C PRO A 177 -24.66 -21.03 -6.06
N VAL A 178 -23.47 -21.50 -5.71
CA VAL A 178 -23.14 -21.74 -4.30
C VAL A 178 -23.20 -20.39 -3.58
N ALA A 179 -24.25 -20.21 -2.78
CA ALA A 179 -24.29 -19.12 -1.83
C ALA A 179 -23.00 -19.17 -1.01
N ALA A 180 -22.30 -18.03 -0.91
CA ALA A 180 -20.98 -17.85 -0.31
C ALA A 180 -20.61 -18.97 0.67
N VAL A 181 -19.62 -19.78 0.31
CA VAL A 181 -19.06 -20.76 1.24
C VAL A 181 -18.68 -19.97 2.49
N GLN A 182 -19.42 -20.18 3.57
CA GLN A 182 -19.01 -19.72 4.88
C GLN A 182 -17.73 -20.49 5.19
N LEU A 183 -16.60 -19.96 4.76
CA LEU A 183 -15.31 -20.34 5.29
C LEU A 183 -15.40 -20.02 6.78
N SER A 184 -15.68 -21.04 7.56
CA SER A 184 -15.62 -21.00 9.01
C SER A 184 -14.32 -20.29 9.35
N ALA A 185 -14.44 -19.17 10.03
CA ALA A 185 -13.29 -18.39 10.46
C ALA A 185 -12.27 -19.34 11.06
N VAL A 186 -11.11 -19.46 10.43
CA VAL A 186 -9.97 -20.15 11.02
C VAL A 186 -9.76 -19.44 12.35
N PRO A 187 -9.90 -20.14 13.51
CA PRO A 187 -9.72 -19.47 14.78
C PRO A 187 -8.31 -18.93 14.81
N THR A 188 -8.17 -17.60 14.80
CA THR A 188 -6.91 -16.95 15.09
C THR A 188 -6.45 -17.45 16.44
N ARG A 189 -5.41 -18.29 16.46
CA ARG A 189 -4.72 -18.67 17.69
C ARG A 189 -4.25 -17.36 18.33
N GLY A 190 -4.99 -16.88 19.31
CA GLY A 190 -4.55 -15.83 20.19
C GLY A 190 -3.28 -16.32 20.89
N THR A 191 -2.15 -15.75 20.51
CA THR A 191 -0.92 -15.84 21.30
C THR A 191 -1.09 -15.02 22.56
N GLY A 192 -1.83 -15.59 23.50
CA GLY A 192 -1.86 -15.12 24.88
C GLY A 192 -0.49 -15.42 25.51
N TYR A 193 0.38 -14.46 25.47
CA TYR A 193 1.60 -14.48 26.27
C TYR A 193 1.21 -14.07 27.68
N SER A 194 0.87 -15.06 28.53
CA SER A 194 0.73 -14.87 29.97
C SER A 194 2.12 -14.93 30.58
N SER A 195 2.63 -13.78 31.06
CA SER A 195 3.82 -13.72 31.90
C SER A 195 3.57 -14.44 33.23
N PRO A 196 4.44 -15.34 33.66
CA PRO A 196 4.33 -15.91 35.01
C PRO A 196 4.76 -14.85 36.04
N SER A 197 3.81 -14.41 36.86
CA SER A 197 4.08 -13.62 38.06
C SER A 197 4.78 -14.53 39.09
N GLN A 198 6.09 -14.29 39.34
CA GLN A 198 6.80 -14.88 40.47
C GLN A 198 6.38 -14.16 41.76
N SER A 199 5.60 -14.88 42.56
CA SER A 199 5.36 -14.49 43.95
C SER A 199 6.56 -14.89 44.82
N PHE A 200 7.34 -13.91 45.22
CA PHE A 200 8.31 -14.10 46.33
C PHE A 200 7.54 -14.17 47.65
N SER A 201 7.49 -15.35 48.24
CA SER A 201 7.08 -15.52 49.62
C SER A 201 8.29 -15.32 50.54
N ASN A 202 8.28 -14.23 51.30
CA ASN A 202 9.14 -14.04 52.47
C ASN A 202 8.72 -15.03 53.58
N ARG A 203 9.63 -15.85 54.04
CA ARG A 203 9.54 -16.48 55.38
C ARG A 203 10.64 -15.89 56.27
N PRO A 204 10.27 -15.46 57.50
CA PRO A 204 11.26 -15.12 58.53
C PRO A 204 11.56 -16.34 59.39
N SER A 205 12.80 -16.53 59.71
CA SER A 205 13.37 -17.05 60.98
C SER A 205 14.87 -17.06 60.88
#